data_9f6119bdf3a17abae15d538e133c3964
#
_entry.id   9f6119bdf3a17abae15d538e133c3964
#
_cell.length_a   1.000
_cell.length_b   1.000
_cell.length_c   1.000
_cell.angle_alpha   90.00
_cell.angle_beta   90.00
_cell.angle_gamma   90.00
#
_symmetry.space_group_name_H-M   'P 1'
#
loop_
_entity.id
_entity.type
_entity.pdbx_description
1 polymer ?
#
loop_
_entity_poly.entity_id
_entity_poly.type
_entity_poly.pdbx_seq_one_letter_code
_entity_poly.pdbx_strand_id
1 'polypeptide(L)'
;MFARNGALAGRTCAGISRMGRMTAYDLMDYDEVLEKYDPVMGLEVHVELATETKMFSTASAHFGAEPNTNIDPVSLGLPGALPVVNAKGVEWAIKIGLALNCEIAESSRFARKNYFYPDQPKNYQIS
;
A
#
# COMPACT_ATOMS: atom_id res chain seq x y z
N MET A 1 -32.23 -12.96 -36.54
CA MET A 1 -32.64 -12.23 -37.77
C MET A 1 -32.24 -10.77 -37.61
N PHE A 2 -31.26 -10.41 -38.40
CA PHE A 2 -30.76 -9.07 -38.70
C PHE A 2 -30.07 -8.20 -37.68
N ALA A 3 -28.76 -8.26 -37.76
CA ALA A 3 -27.85 -7.20 -37.49
C ALA A 3 -28.12 -5.92 -38.31
N ARG A 4 -27.93 -4.75 -37.77
CA ARG A 4 -27.54 -3.56 -38.51
C ARG A 4 -26.34 -2.91 -37.88
N ASN A 5 -25.25 -3.01 -38.60
CA ASN A 5 -24.07 -2.19 -38.45
C ASN A 5 -24.44 -0.70 -38.52
N GLY A 6 -24.30 0.00 -37.40
CA GLY A 6 -24.20 1.44 -37.37
C GLY A 6 -22.74 1.78 -37.21
N ALA A 7 -22.07 2.18 -38.26
CA ALA A 7 -20.74 2.77 -38.21
C ALA A 7 -20.81 4.04 -37.34
N LEU A 8 -20.32 3.96 -36.14
CA LEU A 8 -19.96 5.12 -35.32
C LEU A 8 -18.72 5.71 -35.97
N ALA A 9 -18.98 6.74 -36.80
CA ALA A 9 -17.96 7.61 -37.33
C ALA A 9 -17.05 8.08 -36.21
N GLY A 10 -15.74 7.84 -36.40
CA GLY A 10 -14.70 8.20 -35.46
C GLY A 10 -14.76 9.67 -35.09
N ARG A 11 -15.22 9.95 -33.89
CA ARG A 11 -14.80 11.14 -33.18
C ARG A 11 -13.40 10.84 -32.66
N THR A 12 -12.41 11.11 -33.50
CA THR A 12 -11.05 11.30 -33.06
C THR A 12 -11.08 12.34 -31.92
N CYS A 13 -10.71 11.93 -30.73
CA CYS A 13 -10.40 12.85 -29.66
C CYS A 13 -9.21 13.73 -30.08
N ALA A 14 -9.51 14.77 -30.84
CA ALA A 14 -8.53 15.77 -31.28
C ALA A 14 -7.95 16.59 -30.11
N GLY A 15 -8.24 16.21 -28.87
CA GLY A 15 -7.76 16.87 -27.66
C GLY A 15 -6.52 16.24 -27.00
N ILE A 16 -6.12 15.02 -27.39
CA ILE A 16 -4.97 14.33 -26.75
C ILE A 16 -3.68 14.44 -27.59
N SER A 17 -3.75 14.94 -28.80
CA SER A 17 -2.57 15.10 -29.67
C SER A 17 -1.70 16.35 -29.32
N ARG A 18 -1.98 17.04 -28.25
CA ARG A 18 -1.14 18.11 -27.68
C ARG A 18 -0.65 17.84 -26.26
N MET A 19 -0.43 16.59 -25.89
CA MET A 19 0.74 16.37 -25.04
C MET A 19 1.92 16.59 -25.98
N GLY A 20 2.32 17.86 -26.06
CA GLY A 20 3.55 18.23 -26.70
C GLY A 20 4.59 17.24 -26.20
N ARG A 21 5.39 16.67 -27.11
CA ARG A 21 6.62 16.00 -26.77
C ARG A 21 7.23 16.89 -25.68
N MET A 22 7.27 16.38 -24.41
CA MET A 22 7.96 17.10 -23.33
C MET A 22 9.35 17.35 -23.93
N THR A 23 9.57 18.57 -24.35
CA THR A 23 10.87 19.00 -24.82
C THR A 23 11.81 18.61 -23.71
N ALA A 24 12.92 17.95 -24.06
CA ALA A 24 13.94 17.59 -23.11
C ALA A 24 14.03 18.74 -22.12
N TYR A 25 13.69 18.47 -20.85
CA TYR A 25 13.85 19.47 -19.80
C TYR A 25 15.27 19.97 -19.93
N ASP A 26 15.46 21.27 -19.88
CA ASP A 26 16.79 21.85 -19.76
C ASP A 26 17.28 21.45 -18.37
N LEU A 27 17.80 20.22 -18.31
CA LEU A 27 18.28 19.63 -17.07
C LEU A 27 19.61 20.29 -16.73
N MET A 28 19.69 20.82 -15.55
CA MET A 28 20.95 21.29 -15.00
C MET A 28 21.93 20.13 -14.89
N ASP A 29 23.21 20.40 -15.02
CA ASP A 29 24.25 19.44 -14.72
C ASP A 29 24.17 19.02 -13.24
N TYR A 30 24.51 17.77 -12.95
CA TYR A 30 24.42 17.19 -11.60
C TYR A 30 25.22 17.98 -10.58
N ASP A 31 26.47 18.34 -10.92
CA ASP A 31 27.32 19.10 -10.01
C ASP A 31 26.77 20.51 -9.76
N GLU A 32 26.24 21.17 -10.79
CA GLU A 32 25.55 22.44 -10.64
C GLU A 32 24.31 22.38 -9.76
N VAL A 33 23.58 21.27 -9.82
CA VAL A 33 22.42 21.04 -8.95
C VAL A 33 22.86 20.93 -7.50
N LEU A 34 23.92 20.18 -7.19
CA LEU A 34 24.43 20.01 -5.83
C LEU A 34 25.00 21.30 -5.22
N GLU A 35 25.44 22.25 -6.04
CA GLU A 35 25.86 23.56 -5.56
C GLU A 35 24.70 24.46 -5.14
N LYS A 36 23.51 24.26 -5.76
CA LYS A 36 22.34 25.11 -5.56
C LYS A 36 21.27 24.52 -4.64
N TYR A 37 21.21 23.20 -4.54
CA TYR A 37 20.16 22.49 -3.85
C TYR A 37 20.71 21.41 -2.92
N ASP A 38 20.06 21.26 -1.77
CA ASP A 38 20.30 20.16 -0.86
C ASP A 38 19.27 19.05 -1.14
N PRO A 39 19.69 17.90 -1.69
CA PRO A 39 18.76 16.81 -2.03
C PRO A 39 18.24 16.13 -0.78
N VAL A 40 16.94 16.21 -0.54
CA VAL A 40 16.25 15.51 0.55
C VAL A 40 15.40 14.39 -0.05
N MET A 41 15.64 13.16 0.38
CA MET A 41 14.93 11.98 -0.09
C MET A 41 14.26 11.27 1.08
N GLY A 42 13.00 10.85 0.87
CA GLY A 42 12.28 9.94 1.74
C GLY A 42 11.97 8.64 0.99
N LEU A 43 12.13 7.52 1.67
CA LEU A 43 11.80 6.21 1.14
C LEU A 43 10.80 5.52 2.06
N GLU A 44 9.75 4.95 1.48
CA GLU A 44 8.84 4.05 2.16
C GLU A 44 8.93 2.67 1.51
N VAL A 45 9.08 1.65 2.33
CA VAL A 45 9.14 0.26 1.86
C VAL A 45 8.02 -0.53 2.53
N HIS A 46 7.14 -1.09 1.70
CA HIS A 46 6.08 -1.97 2.15
C HIS A 46 6.47 -3.42 1.90
N VAL A 47 6.34 -4.25 2.93
CA VAL A 47 6.63 -5.69 2.86
C VAL A 47 5.38 -6.46 3.24
N GLU A 48 4.92 -7.30 2.35
CA GLU A 48 3.88 -8.29 2.63
C GLU A 48 4.52 -9.61 3.05
N LEU A 49 4.27 -10.00 4.30
CA LEU A 49 4.80 -11.26 4.84
C LEU A 49 3.94 -12.43 4.39
N ALA A 50 4.55 -13.56 4.04
CA ALA A 50 3.87 -14.79 3.65
C ALA A 50 3.31 -15.58 4.86
N THR A 51 2.69 -14.89 5.81
CA THR A 51 2.01 -15.52 6.94
C THR A 51 0.64 -16.07 6.52
N GLU A 52 0.15 -17.09 7.20
CA GLU A 52 -1.17 -17.68 6.91
C GLU A 52 -2.30 -16.73 7.28
N THR A 53 -2.11 -15.93 8.32
CA THR A 53 -3.09 -14.95 8.80
C THR A 53 -2.51 -13.53 8.77
N LYS A 54 -3.40 -12.56 8.81
CA LYS A 54 -3.05 -11.14 8.89
C LYS A 54 -2.30 -10.83 10.19
N MET A 55 -1.65 -9.66 10.26
CA MET A 55 -0.81 -9.29 11.40
C MET A 55 -1.58 -9.13 12.71
N PHE A 56 -2.80 -8.62 12.67
CA PHE A 56 -3.61 -8.30 13.86
C PHE A 56 -4.98 -8.98 13.89
N SER A 57 -5.19 -9.97 13.04
CA SER A 57 -6.48 -10.63 12.88
C SER A 57 -6.26 -12.08 12.46
N THR A 58 -7.20 -12.94 12.76
CA THR A 58 -7.18 -14.36 12.38
C THR A 58 -7.62 -14.59 10.94
N ALA A 59 -8.04 -13.54 10.24
CA ALA A 59 -8.40 -13.64 8.84
C ALA A 59 -7.22 -14.10 7.98
N SER A 60 -7.53 -14.90 6.97
CA SER A 60 -6.53 -15.40 6.02
C SER A 60 -5.79 -14.25 5.32
N ALA A 61 -4.51 -14.41 5.10
CA ALA A 61 -3.68 -13.53 4.27
C ALA A 61 -3.49 -14.06 2.84
N HIS A 62 -4.28 -15.06 2.42
CA HIS A 62 -4.16 -15.66 1.10
C HIS A 62 -4.49 -14.65 -0.01
N PHE A 63 -3.56 -14.50 -0.96
CA PHE A 63 -3.75 -13.62 -2.12
C PHE A 63 -4.71 -14.24 -3.14
N GLY A 64 -5.53 -13.41 -3.77
CA GLY A 64 -6.44 -13.85 -4.85
C GLY A 64 -7.70 -14.56 -4.37
N ALA A 65 -8.05 -14.49 -3.10
CA ALA A 65 -9.34 -14.97 -2.61
C ALA A 65 -10.49 -14.10 -3.15
N GLU A 66 -11.71 -14.67 -3.15
CA GLU A 66 -12.92 -13.93 -3.53
C GLU A 66 -13.10 -12.68 -2.64
N PRO A 67 -13.69 -11.60 -3.17
CA PRO A 67 -13.94 -10.39 -2.39
C PRO A 67 -14.67 -10.65 -1.08
N ASN A 68 -14.23 -9.99 0.00
CA ASN A 68 -14.85 -10.07 1.34
C ASN A 68 -14.88 -11.47 1.99
N THR A 69 -13.99 -12.39 1.60
CA THR A 69 -13.86 -13.72 2.23
C THR A 69 -12.74 -13.78 3.27
N ASN A 70 -11.68 -12.98 3.13
CA ASN A 70 -10.59 -12.90 4.09
C ASN A 70 -10.91 -11.91 5.23
N ILE A 71 -11.97 -12.19 5.95
CA ILE A 71 -12.49 -11.34 7.03
C ILE A 71 -12.71 -12.15 8.30
N ASP A 72 -12.71 -11.46 9.42
CA ASP A 72 -13.03 -11.98 10.75
C ASP A 72 -13.72 -10.88 11.59
N PRO A 73 -14.18 -11.17 12.82
CA PRO A 73 -14.82 -10.17 13.65
C PRO A 73 -14.00 -8.91 13.91
N VAL A 74 -12.68 -9.02 13.98
CA VAL A 74 -11.78 -7.86 14.16
C VAL A 74 -11.77 -6.99 12.90
N SER A 75 -11.63 -7.61 11.72
CA SER A 75 -11.62 -6.91 10.44
C SER A 75 -12.93 -6.18 10.17
N LEU A 76 -14.04 -6.77 10.60
CA LEU A 76 -15.39 -6.20 10.47
C LEU A 76 -15.69 -5.11 11.51
N GLY A 77 -14.84 -4.95 12.52
CA GLY A 77 -15.07 -3.99 13.60
C GLY A 77 -16.24 -4.35 14.51
N LEU A 78 -16.50 -5.64 14.72
CA LEU A 78 -17.62 -6.07 15.57
C LEU A 78 -17.38 -5.66 17.04
N PRO A 79 -18.44 -5.27 17.77
CA PRO A 79 -18.34 -4.90 19.17
C PRO A 79 -17.68 -6.00 20.03
N GLY A 80 -16.71 -5.61 20.84
CA GLY A 80 -15.98 -6.53 21.73
C GLY A 80 -14.89 -7.36 21.07
N ALA A 81 -14.75 -7.31 19.73
CA ALA A 81 -13.64 -7.96 19.04
C ALA A 81 -12.36 -7.13 19.19
N LEU A 82 -11.29 -7.74 19.70
CA LEU A 82 -10.01 -7.10 19.91
C LEU A 82 -8.93 -7.75 19.04
N PRO A 83 -8.02 -6.95 18.46
CA PRO A 83 -6.92 -7.47 17.67
C PRO A 83 -5.94 -8.27 18.54
N VAL A 84 -5.35 -9.30 17.93
CA VAL A 84 -4.26 -10.09 18.52
C VAL A 84 -3.12 -10.14 17.54
N VAL A 85 -1.92 -9.91 18.02
CA VAL A 85 -0.73 -9.89 17.17
C VAL A 85 -0.36 -11.28 16.68
N ASN A 86 -0.01 -11.41 15.41
CA ASN A 86 0.51 -12.65 14.84
C ASN A 86 1.99 -12.84 15.26
N ALA A 87 2.24 -13.82 16.12
CA ALA A 87 3.60 -14.11 16.61
C ALA A 87 4.59 -14.42 15.46
N LYS A 88 4.12 -15.08 14.40
CA LYS A 88 4.95 -15.38 13.22
C LYS A 88 5.36 -14.10 12.47
N GLY A 89 4.45 -13.16 12.37
CA GLY A 89 4.73 -11.84 11.80
C GLY A 89 5.81 -11.10 12.60
N VAL A 90 5.75 -11.13 13.93
CA VAL A 90 6.79 -10.53 14.81
C VAL A 90 8.13 -11.22 14.61
N GLU A 91 8.16 -12.57 14.62
CA GLU A 91 9.39 -13.33 14.36
C GLU A 91 10.06 -12.92 13.03
N TRP A 92 9.27 -12.79 11.98
CA TRP A 92 9.78 -12.42 10.67
C TRP A 92 10.20 -10.95 10.57
N ALA A 93 9.49 -10.06 11.24
CA ALA A 93 9.91 -8.67 11.36
C ALA A 93 11.29 -8.54 12.04
N ILE A 94 11.53 -9.29 13.10
CA ILE A 94 12.85 -9.36 13.76
C ILE A 94 13.92 -9.88 12.80
N LYS A 95 13.63 -10.95 12.05
CA LYS A 95 14.58 -11.50 11.05
C LYS A 95 14.92 -10.48 9.96
N ILE A 96 13.93 -9.73 9.48
CA ILE A 96 14.16 -8.66 8.50
C ILE A 96 15.03 -7.57 9.11
N GLY A 97 14.74 -7.13 10.32
CA GLY A 97 15.54 -6.13 11.02
C GLY A 97 17.00 -6.57 11.18
N LEU A 98 17.23 -7.82 11.59
CA LEU A 98 18.59 -8.37 11.70
C LEU A 98 19.30 -8.47 10.35
N ALA A 99 18.59 -8.86 9.29
CA ALA A 99 19.14 -8.93 7.93
C ALA A 99 19.55 -7.55 7.39
N LEU A 100 18.86 -6.50 7.82
CA LEU A 100 19.16 -5.10 7.49
C LEU A 100 20.15 -4.44 8.47
N ASN A 101 20.73 -5.22 9.37
CA ASN A 101 21.65 -4.75 10.41
C ASN A 101 21.03 -3.66 11.32
N CYS A 102 19.74 -3.80 11.62
CA CYS A 102 19.06 -2.93 12.57
C CYS A 102 19.29 -3.36 14.01
N GLU A 103 19.28 -2.41 14.92
CA GLU A 103 19.17 -2.68 16.36
C GLU A 103 17.73 -3.07 16.68
N ILE A 104 17.55 -4.23 17.33
CA ILE A 104 16.22 -4.72 17.69
C ILE A 104 15.92 -4.31 19.13
N ALA A 105 14.82 -3.57 19.31
CA ALA A 105 14.36 -3.17 20.62
C ALA A 105 13.94 -4.38 21.49
N GLU A 106 14.40 -4.44 22.73
CA GLU A 106 14.03 -5.49 23.68
C GLU A 106 12.55 -5.46 24.06
N SER A 107 11.93 -4.28 23.98
CA SER A 107 10.52 -4.08 24.30
C SER A 107 9.89 -3.10 23.32
N SER A 108 8.72 -3.47 22.83
CA SER A 108 7.93 -2.64 21.91
C SER A 108 6.47 -2.58 22.36
N ARG A 109 5.80 -1.50 22.02
CA ARG A 109 4.39 -1.31 22.32
C ARG A 109 3.67 -0.86 21.07
N PHE A 110 2.58 -1.54 20.73
CA PHE A 110 1.70 -1.09 19.66
C PHE A 110 0.83 0.08 20.12
N ALA A 111 0.66 1.07 19.25
CA ALA A 111 -0.27 2.17 19.41
C ALA A 111 -1.46 1.98 18.46
N ARG A 112 -2.52 2.74 18.70
CA ARG A 112 -3.72 2.71 17.87
C ARG A 112 -4.05 4.12 17.39
N LYS A 113 -4.09 4.30 16.06
CA LYS A 113 -4.53 5.52 15.40
C LYS A 113 -5.99 5.34 15.00
N ASN A 114 -6.89 6.09 15.62
CA ASN A 114 -8.31 6.04 15.28
C ASN A 114 -8.61 7.05 14.15
N TYR A 115 -9.25 6.59 13.10
CA TYR A 115 -9.74 7.43 12.00
C TYR A 115 -10.79 6.67 11.17
N PHE A 116 -11.61 7.43 10.44
CA PHE A 116 -12.65 6.88 9.59
C PHE A 116 -12.17 6.82 8.14
N TYR A 117 -12.32 5.64 7.52
CA TYR A 117 -12.04 5.45 6.11
C TYR A 117 -13.07 4.48 5.51
N PRO A 118 -13.53 4.67 4.25
CA PRO A 118 -14.66 3.90 3.69
C PRO A 118 -14.50 2.39 3.71
N ASP A 119 -13.28 1.87 3.52
CA ASP A 119 -12.97 0.43 3.49
C ASP A 119 -12.29 -0.08 4.77
N GLN A 120 -12.41 0.67 5.87
CA GLN A 120 -11.87 0.31 7.18
C GLN A 120 -12.95 0.28 8.25
N PRO A 121 -13.79 -0.77 8.32
CA PRO A 121 -14.95 -0.83 9.21
C PRO A 121 -14.60 -0.72 10.70
N LYS A 122 -13.42 -1.18 11.10
CA LYS A 122 -12.95 -1.11 12.49
C LYS A 122 -12.55 0.30 12.96
N ASN A 123 -12.40 1.27 12.03
CA ASN A 123 -12.10 2.68 12.28
C ASN A 123 -10.78 2.94 13.04
N TYR A 124 -9.82 2.04 12.99
CA TYR A 124 -8.48 2.25 13.54
C TYR A 124 -7.41 1.46 12.79
N GLN A 125 -6.19 1.95 12.88
CA GLN A 125 -4.97 1.31 12.44
C GLN A 125 -4.08 1.05 13.64
N ILE A 126 -3.40 -0.09 13.67
CA ILE A 126 -2.39 -0.42 14.66
C ILE A 126 -1.02 -0.10 14.08
N SER A 127 -0.16 0.54 14.85
CA SER A 127 1.21 0.89 14.47
C SER A 127 2.18 0.76 15.65
#